data_0f5fa45f6778d96d80bc9e12d2e17cda
#
_entry.id   0f5fa45f6778d96d80bc9e12d2e17cda
#
_cell.length_a   1.000
_cell.length_b   1.000
_cell.length_c   1.000
_cell.angle_alpha   90.00
_cell.angle_beta   90.00
_cell.angle_gamma   90.00
#
_symmetry.space_group_name_H-M   'P 1'
#
loop_
_entity.id
_entity.type
_entity.pdbx_description
1 polymer ?
#
loop_
_entity_poly.entity_id
_entity_poly.type
_entity_poly.pdbx_seq_one_letter_code
_entity_poly.pdbx_strand_id
1 'polypeptide(L)'
;AFLAEHVFEYLSYEEGAEAGKNIYKFLKPGGYIRVAVPDINFKNEWYHNMCKPGGTGDINHPAYSHKVFYDYRTLIEIFERIGFKVDLFEYCDENGRFHFNYWSPEDGIIGRSLRFDTRNNNGSLGMVSIIIDAYKE
;
A
#
# COMPACT_ATOMS: atom_id res chain seq x y z
N ALA A 1 -4.62 4.34 16.18
CA ALA A 1 -4.35 4.06 14.76
C ALA A 1 -2.98 3.40 14.58
N PHE A 2 -2.83 2.67 13.49
CA PHE A 2 -1.56 2.12 13.03
C PHE A 2 -1.22 2.74 11.68
N LEU A 3 0.06 2.77 11.36
CA LEU A 3 0.57 3.23 10.06
C LEU A 3 1.55 2.18 9.52
N ALA A 4 1.32 1.71 8.31
CA ALA A 4 2.17 0.75 7.63
C ALA A 4 2.48 1.24 6.22
N GLU A 5 3.50 2.07 6.10
CA GLU A 5 3.97 2.53 4.80
C GLU A 5 5.05 1.59 4.27
N HIS A 6 4.74 0.90 3.17
CA HIS A 6 5.66 -0.03 2.51
C HIS A 6 6.21 -1.11 3.44
N VAL A 7 5.29 -1.80 4.12
CA VAL A 7 5.57 -2.93 5.02
C VAL A 7 5.00 -4.23 4.48
N PHE A 8 3.74 -4.21 4.04
CA PHE A 8 3.01 -5.44 3.66
C PHE A 8 3.60 -6.16 2.44
N GLU A 9 4.27 -5.46 1.54
CA GLU A 9 4.95 -6.09 0.40
C GLU A 9 6.12 -7.01 0.82
N TYR A 10 6.63 -6.85 2.03
CA TYR A 10 7.66 -7.71 2.62
C TYR A 10 7.11 -8.96 3.29
N LEU A 11 5.80 -9.06 3.41
CA LEU A 11 5.10 -10.18 4.01
C LEU A 11 4.48 -11.03 2.91
N SER A 12 4.41 -12.36 3.12
CA SER A 12 3.57 -13.21 2.27
C SER A 12 2.11 -12.86 2.48
N TYR A 13 1.21 -13.36 1.61
CA TYR A 13 -0.23 -13.17 1.79
C TYR A 13 -0.69 -13.67 3.16
N GLU A 14 -0.19 -14.85 3.59
CA GLU A 14 -0.53 -15.45 4.88
C GLU A 14 -0.01 -14.62 6.05
N GLU A 15 1.24 -14.16 5.97
CA GLU A 15 1.83 -13.29 6.99
C GLU A 15 1.10 -11.94 7.08
N GLY A 16 0.74 -11.37 5.93
CA GLY A 16 -0.04 -10.13 5.88
C GLY A 16 -1.42 -10.28 6.50
N ALA A 17 -2.12 -11.38 6.19
CA ALA A 17 -3.42 -11.69 6.79
C ALA A 17 -3.30 -11.88 8.31
N GLU A 18 -2.27 -12.56 8.78
CA GLU A 18 -2.04 -12.75 10.22
C GLU A 18 -1.73 -11.43 10.93
N ALA A 19 -0.89 -10.59 10.34
CA ALA A 19 -0.60 -9.26 10.85
C ALA A 19 -1.89 -8.41 10.94
N GLY A 20 -2.71 -8.45 9.90
CA GLY A 20 -4.00 -7.75 9.86
C GLY A 20 -4.95 -8.24 10.95
N LYS A 21 -5.04 -9.55 11.18
CA LYS A 21 -5.85 -10.13 12.26
C LYS A 21 -5.40 -9.64 13.63
N ASN A 22 -4.10 -9.61 13.87
CA ASN A 22 -3.54 -9.13 15.13
C ASN A 22 -3.85 -7.65 15.34
N ILE A 23 -3.71 -6.83 14.30
CA ILE A 23 -4.04 -5.41 14.36
C ILE A 23 -5.54 -5.23 14.66
N TYR A 24 -6.41 -5.98 13.97
CA TYR A 24 -7.86 -5.93 14.20
C TYR A 24 -8.20 -6.24 15.66
N LYS A 25 -7.56 -7.24 16.22
CA LYS A 25 -7.76 -7.65 17.61
C LYS A 25 -7.44 -6.52 18.61
N PHE A 26 -6.35 -5.79 18.37
CA PHE A 26 -5.90 -4.74 19.27
C PHE A 26 -6.54 -3.38 19.03
N LEU A 27 -7.14 -3.16 17.86
CA LEU A 27 -7.85 -1.92 17.58
C LEU A 27 -9.14 -1.81 18.40
N LYS A 28 -9.38 -0.63 18.93
CA LYS A 28 -10.69 -0.28 19.50
C LYS A 28 -11.70 -0.04 18.37
N PRO A 29 -13.01 -0.17 18.63
CA PRO A 29 -14.03 0.27 17.67
C PRO A 29 -13.77 1.71 17.22
N GLY A 30 -13.84 1.95 15.91
CA GLY A 30 -13.50 3.23 15.30
C GLY A 30 -12.02 3.43 15.01
N GLY A 31 -11.13 2.55 15.50
CA GLY A 31 -9.72 2.59 15.19
C GLY A 31 -9.42 2.06 13.78
N TYR A 32 -8.28 2.44 13.22
CA TYR A 32 -7.92 2.04 11.87
C TYR A 32 -6.42 1.84 11.68
N ILE A 33 -6.06 1.18 10.60
CA ILE A 33 -4.70 1.14 10.07
C ILE A 33 -4.69 1.80 8.70
N ARG A 34 -3.73 2.72 8.49
CA ARG A 34 -3.41 3.27 7.17
C ARG A 34 -2.30 2.43 6.55
N VAL A 35 -2.54 1.93 5.35
CA VAL A 35 -1.61 1.04 4.64
C VAL A 35 -1.26 1.65 3.30
N ALA A 36 0.02 1.63 2.96
CA ALA A 36 0.51 1.94 1.62
C ALA A 36 1.43 0.82 1.15
N VAL A 37 1.23 0.36 -0.07
CA VAL A 37 2.09 -0.64 -0.74
C VAL A 37 2.34 -0.23 -2.19
N PRO A 38 3.41 -0.74 -2.82
CA PRO A 38 3.60 -0.57 -4.26
C PRO A 38 2.42 -1.12 -5.07
N ASP A 39 2.14 -0.46 -6.19
CA ASP A 39 1.00 -0.72 -7.06
C ASP A 39 1.44 -1.38 -8.37
N ILE A 40 1.05 -2.65 -8.57
CA ILE A 40 1.40 -3.40 -9.79
C ILE A 40 0.78 -2.80 -11.05
N ASN A 41 -0.31 -2.06 -10.92
CA ASN A 41 -0.99 -1.45 -12.05
C ASN A 41 -0.33 -0.15 -12.54
N PHE A 42 0.64 0.38 -11.80
CA PHE A 42 1.42 1.54 -12.26
C PHE A 42 2.34 1.12 -13.40
N LYS A 43 2.09 1.67 -14.60
CA LYS A 43 2.82 1.30 -15.82
C LYS A 43 4.12 2.07 -15.92
N ASN A 44 5.17 1.58 -15.24
CA ASN A 44 6.50 2.16 -15.25
C ASN A 44 7.50 1.01 -15.08
N GLU A 45 8.40 0.85 -16.05
CA GLU A 45 9.34 -0.28 -16.08
C GLU A 45 10.33 -0.25 -14.91
N TRP A 46 10.90 0.92 -14.61
CA TRP A 46 11.82 1.07 -13.48
C TRP A 46 11.12 0.72 -12.17
N TYR A 47 9.90 1.24 -11.97
CA TYR A 47 9.08 0.98 -10.79
C TYR A 47 8.81 -0.52 -10.62
N HIS A 48 8.41 -1.20 -11.71
CA HIS A 48 8.15 -2.65 -11.68
C HIS A 48 9.40 -3.44 -11.33
N ASN A 49 10.56 -3.07 -11.86
CA ASN A 49 11.81 -3.75 -11.55
C ASN A 49 12.21 -3.60 -10.07
N MET A 50 11.89 -2.47 -9.46
CA MET A 50 12.16 -2.25 -8.04
C MET A 50 11.15 -2.91 -7.12
N CYS A 51 9.88 -2.94 -7.50
CA CYS A 51 8.78 -3.32 -6.61
C CYS A 51 8.35 -4.77 -6.71
N LYS A 52 8.68 -5.47 -7.80
CA LYS A 52 8.33 -6.88 -7.97
C LYS A 52 8.98 -7.78 -6.90
N PRO A 53 8.45 -8.98 -6.66
CA PRO A 53 9.08 -9.92 -5.74
C PRO A 53 10.56 -10.15 -6.08
N GLY A 54 11.42 -10.04 -5.05
CA GLY A 54 12.87 -10.11 -5.23
C GLY A 54 13.52 -8.83 -5.76
N GLY A 55 12.76 -7.81 -6.12
CA GLY A 55 13.27 -6.55 -6.66
C GLY A 55 14.12 -6.77 -7.91
N THR A 56 15.26 -6.11 -7.99
CA THR A 56 16.23 -6.26 -9.11
C THR A 56 17.06 -7.56 -9.04
N GLY A 57 16.91 -8.35 -7.97
CA GLY A 57 17.75 -9.53 -7.70
C GLY A 57 19.03 -9.21 -6.93
N ASP A 58 19.30 -7.96 -6.64
CA ASP A 58 20.45 -7.57 -5.80
C ASP A 58 20.14 -7.87 -4.31
N ILE A 59 20.80 -8.88 -3.76
CA ILE A 59 20.58 -9.33 -2.38
C ILE A 59 20.95 -8.26 -1.33
N ASN A 60 21.73 -7.26 -1.71
CA ASN A 60 22.10 -6.16 -0.82
C ASN A 60 21.12 -4.99 -0.86
N HIS A 61 20.13 -5.03 -1.75
CA HIS A 61 19.10 -4.01 -1.86
C HIS A 61 17.87 -4.39 -1.04
N PRO A 62 17.24 -3.46 -0.28
CA PRO A 62 16.05 -3.78 0.51
C PRO A 62 14.91 -4.41 -0.30
N ALA A 63 14.73 -4.01 -1.55
CA ALA A 63 13.69 -4.54 -2.43
C ALA A 63 13.84 -6.04 -2.74
N TYR A 64 15.01 -6.64 -2.49
CA TYR A 64 15.20 -8.08 -2.61
C TYR A 64 14.23 -8.88 -1.74
N SER A 65 13.83 -8.32 -0.60
CA SER A 65 12.93 -8.95 0.34
C SER A 65 11.44 -8.75 0.02
N HIS A 66 11.10 -8.07 -1.07
CA HIS A 66 9.71 -7.97 -1.52
C HIS A 66 9.16 -9.37 -1.84
N LYS A 67 8.00 -9.70 -1.28
CA LYS A 67 7.33 -11.00 -1.48
C LYS A 67 6.09 -10.90 -2.33
N VAL A 68 5.36 -9.79 -2.26
CA VAL A 68 4.08 -9.57 -2.93
C VAL A 68 4.08 -8.23 -3.64
N PHE A 69 3.54 -8.22 -4.86
CA PHE A 69 3.29 -7.01 -5.62
C PHE A 69 1.77 -6.87 -5.77
N TYR A 70 1.18 -5.91 -5.03
CA TYR A 70 -0.27 -5.80 -4.90
C TYR A 70 -0.91 -5.02 -6.03
N ASP A 71 -2.16 -5.39 -6.38
CA ASP A 71 -3.13 -4.45 -6.91
C ASP A 71 -4.10 -4.03 -5.79
N TYR A 72 -4.91 -2.99 -6.06
CA TYR A 72 -5.81 -2.46 -5.04
C TYR A 72 -6.87 -3.47 -4.59
N ARG A 73 -7.34 -4.34 -5.49
CA ARG A 73 -8.36 -5.34 -5.18
C ARG A 73 -7.85 -6.40 -4.21
N THR A 74 -6.66 -6.91 -4.46
CA THR A 74 -6.03 -7.91 -3.59
C THR A 74 -5.76 -7.35 -2.20
N LEU A 75 -5.26 -6.11 -2.13
CA LEU A 75 -5.00 -5.46 -0.85
C LEU A 75 -6.30 -5.27 -0.05
N ILE A 76 -7.33 -4.73 -0.67
CA ILE A 76 -8.64 -4.54 -0.03
C ILE A 76 -9.20 -5.86 0.47
N GLU A 77 -9.14 -6.91 -0.36
CA GLU A 77 -9.70 -8.23 -0.04
C GLU A 77 -9.10 -8.81 1.23
N ILE A 78 -7.78 -8.68 1.43
CA ILE A 78 -7.13 -9.18 2.65
C ILE A 78 -7.77 -8.54 3.89
N PHE A 79 -7.95 -7.23 3.89
CA PHE A 79 -8.50 -6.51 5.05
C PHE A 79 -10.00 -6.75 5.22
N GLU A 80 -10.76 -6.79 4.14
CA GLU A 80 -12.21 -7.06 4.21
C GLU A 80 -12.51 -8.46 4.75
N ARG A 81 -11.73 -9.46 4.37
CA ARG A 81 -11.89 -10.84 4.87
C ARG A 81 -11.64 -10.96 6.38
N ILE A 82 -10.83 -10.08 6.93
CA ILE A 82 -10.59 -10.03 8.38
C ILE A 82 -11.78 -9.41 9.13
N GLY A 83 -12.52 -8.53 8.47
CA GLY A 83 -13.67 -7.82 9.05
C GLY A 83 -13.55 -6.30 9.02
N PHE A 84 -12.47 -5.77 8.45
CA PHE A 84 -12.31 -4.33 8.29
C PHE A 84 -13.29 -3.77 7.25
N LYS A 85 -13.69 -2.53 7.44
CA LYS A 85 -14.20 -1.66 6.38
C LYS A 85 -13.00 -0.95 5.76
N VAL A 86 -13.01 -0.75 4.45
CA VAL A 86 -11.85 -0.19 3.74
C VAL A 86 -12.25 1.01 2.92
N ASP A 87 -11.55 2.13 3.14
CA ASP A 87 -11.58 3.31 2.28
C ASP A 87 -10.36 3.28 1.36
N LEU A 88 -10.59 3.41 0.07
CA LEU A 88 -9.54 3.42 -0.96
C LEU A 88 -9.24 4.86 -1.40
N PHE A 89 -8.00 5.29 -1.29
CA PHE A 89 -7.63 6.68 -1.56
C PHE A 89 -6.80 6.87 -2.83
N GLU A 90 -5.63 6.24 -2.91
CA GLU A 90 -4.77 6.35 -4.09
C GLU A 90 -4.52 4.97 -4.67
N TYR A 91 -4.63 4.85 -6.00
CA TYR A 91 -4.40 3.57 -6.68
C TYR A 91 -4.40 3.76 -8.20
N CYS A 92 -3.81 2.81 -8.91
CA CYS A 92 -4.02 2.67 -10.35
C CYS A 92 -5.07 1.58 -10.61
N ASP A 93 -5.97 1.84 -11.58
CA ASP A 93 -6.93 0.83 -12.02
C ASP A 93 -6.27 -0.18 -12.98
N GLU A 94 -7.05 -1.15 -13.48
CA GLU A 94 -6.57 -2.21 -14.35
C GLU A 94 -6.00 -1.70 -15.68
N ASN A 95 -6.38 -0.48 -16.08
CA ASN A 95 -5.87 0.18 -17.28
C ASN A 95 -4.62 1.02 -17.00
N GLY A 96 -4.17 1.06 -15.75
CA GLY A 96 -3.02 1.86 -15.33
C GLY A 96 -3.35 3.32 -15.07
N ARG A 97 -4.64 3.68 -15.04
CA ARG A 97 -5.07 5.06 -14.73
C ARG A 97 -5.02 5.31 -13.23
N PHE A 98 -4.33 6.38 -12.84
CA PHE A 98 -4.23 6.78 -11.43
C PHE A 98 -5.50 7.46 -10.96
N HIS A 99 -5.95 7.09 -9.75
CA HIS A 99 -7.08 7.67 -9.04
C HIS A 99 -6.64 8.24 -7.70
N PHE A 100 -7.19 9.39 -7.37
CA PHE A 100 -6.92 10.07 -6.11
C PHE A 100 -8.22 10.47 -5.44
N ASN A 101 -8.40 10.02 -4.18
CA ASN A 101 -9.42 10.51 -3.26
C ASN A 101 -8.72 11.14 -2.06
N TYR A 102 -9.24 12.25 -1.59
CA TYR A 102 -8.61 12.98 -0.48
C TYR A 102 -8.56 12.13 0.79
N TRP A 103 -7.41 12.17 1.45
CA TRP A 103 -7.22 11.61 2.77
C TRP A 103 -6.50 12.62 3.66
N SER A 104 -6.86 12.65 4.99
CA SER A 104 -6.24 13.56 5.93
C SER A 104 -4.84 13.09 6.32
N PRO A 105 -3.83 13.95 6.26
CA PRO A 105 -2.49 13.59 6.73
C PRO A 105 -2.33 13.69 8.25
N GLU A 106 -3.34 14.17 8.98
CA GLU A 106 -3.22 14.48 10.41
C GLU A 106 -2.84 13.26 11.26
N ASP A 107 -3.42 12.11 10.96
CA ASP A 107 -3.18 10.87 11.71
C ASP A 107 -2.03 10.02 11.17
N GLY A 108 -1.45 10.40 10.04
CA GLY A 108 -0.32 9.70 9.44
C GLY A 108 -0.09 10.09 8.00
N ILE A 109 1.12 10.56 7.72
CA ILE A 109 1.54 10.94 6.37
C ILE A 109 2.11 9.71 5.67
N ILE A 110 1.68 9.47 4.43
CA ILE A 110 2.34 8.55 3.52
C ILE A 110 3.29 9.38 2.64
N GLY A 111 4.59 9.18 2.82
CA GLY A 111 5.59 9.91 2.04
C GLY A 111 5.57 9.55 0.57
N ARG A 112 5.32 8.28 0.26
CA ARG A 112 5.23 7.78 -1.13
C ARG A 112 3.81 7.92 -1.66
N SER A 113 3.33 9.17 -1.76
CA SER A 113 1.98 9.52 -2.20
C SER A 113 2.02 10.63 -3.23
N LEU A 114 0.88 10.90 -3.85
CA LEU A 114 0.75 11.98 -4.85
C LEU A 114 1.26 13.31 -4.31
N ARG A 115 0.82 13.69 -3.11
CA ARG A 115 1.11 15.02 -2.54
C ARG A 115 2.49 15.14 -1.92
N PHE A 116 2.99 14.07 -1.32
CA PHE A 116 4.17 14.14 -0.45
C PHE A 116 5.44 13.60 -1.09
N ASP A 117 5.34 12.86 -2.19
CA ASP A 117 6.53 12.38 -2.90
C ASP A 117 6.98 13.40 -3.94
N THR A 118 8.20 13.91 -3.75
CA THR A 118 8.77 14.95 -4.63
C THR A 118 9.00 14.47 -6.06
N ARG A 119 9.05 13.16 -6.29
CA ARG A 119 9.16 12.59 -7.65
C ARG A 119 7.91 12.86 -8.49
N ASN A 120 6.81 13.27 -7.87
CA ASN A 120 5.57 13.64 -8.55
C ASN A 120 5.46 15.13 -8.88
N ASN A 121 6.49 15.95 -8.53
CA ASN A 121 6.41 17.42 -8.63
C ASN A 121 6.66 17.97 -10.05
N ASN A 122 7.02 17.14 -11.01
CA ASN A 122 7.39 17.56 -12.37
C ASN A 122 6.24 17.43 -13.40
N GLY A 123 4.99 17.39 -12.93
CA GLY A 123 3.83 17.28 -13.81
C GLY A 123 3.55 15.86 -14.29
N SER A 124 4.34 14.88 -13.87
CA SER A 124 4.11 13.46 -14.14
C SER A 124 4.29 12.63 -12.87
N LEU A 125 3.63 11.45 -12.84
CA LEU A 125 3.75 10.54 -11.71
C LEU A 125 5.09 9.80 -11.76
N GLY A 126 5.93 9.99 -10.75
CA GLY A 126 7.19 9.26 -10.60
C GLY A 126 7.11 8.16 -9.56
N MET A 127 6.23 8.32 -8.56
CA MET A 127 6.02 7.33 -7.50
C MET A 127 4.55 7.30 -7.11
N VAL A 128 3.98 6.11 -7.07
CA VAL A 128 2.63 5.87 -6.59
C VAL A 128 2.64 4.76 -5.55
N SER A 129 1.62 4.76 -4.70
CA SER A 129 1.31 3.66 -3.80
C SER A 129 -0.19 3.40 -3.85
N ILE A 130 -0.61 2.18 -3.54
CA ILE A 130 -1.98 1.95 -3.15
C ILE A 130 -2.09 2.43 -1.70
N ILE A 131 -3.03 3.32 -1.42
CA ILE A 131 -3.25 3.84 -0.07
C ILE A 131 -4.68 3.56 0.35
N ILE A 132 -4.82 2.88 1.49
CA ILE A 132 -6.11 2.56 2.09
C ILE A 132 -6.11 2.94 3.58
N ASP A 133 -7.31 3.21 4.10
CA ASP A 133 -7.59 3.14 5.54
C ASP A 133 -8.52 1.94 5.77
N ALA A 134 -8.07 1.01 6.60
CA ALA A 134 -8.85 -0.14 7.02
C ALA A 134 -9.26 0.05 8.47
N TYR A 135 -10.56 0.19 8.73
CA TYR A 135 -11.05 0.54 10.06
C TYR A 135 -11.99 -0.51 10.63
N LYS A 136 -11.97 -0.58 11.95
CA LYS A 136 -12.81 -1.47 12.74
C LYS A 136 -14.07 -0.72 13.18
N GLU A 137 -15.21 -1.22 12.80
CA GLU A 137 -16.50 -0.69 13.24
C GLU A 137 -16.78 -0.89 14.73
#